data_7ffb8222a1579aed7afe0658a54235c4
#
_entry.id   7ffb8222a1579aed7afe0658a54235c4
#
_cell.length_a   1.000
_cell.length_b   1.000
_cell.length_c   1.000
_cell.angle_alpha   90.00
_cell.angle_beta   90.00
_cell.angle_gamma   90.00
#
_symmetry.space_group_name_H-M   'P 1'
#
loop_
_entity.id
_entity.type
_entity.pdbx_description
1 polymer ?
#
loop_
_entity_poly.entity_id
_entity_poly.type
_entity_poly.pdbx_seq_one_letter_code
_entity_poly.pdbx_strand_id
1 'polypeptide(L)'
;MVICVGFRQKGLKEIEDQMANPRIIIVGGGFAGLAAAKALKKSPAEITLIDRTNHHLFQPLLYQVATSVLAPNQIGFPIRGILRNQKNTTVILGEVTGVDKDQKCVIVSDADRQHVPIAYDYLIMATGASHSYFGRKEFEKFAPGLKSLADAVETRNKVLQAFELAEAEEDPSRHRDLLTFVLVGAGPTGVEMAGALAVLVKTTLKSNFRRIDPASARIVLVDMSPRVLGTFSEHLSQAAKQRLENLGVEVRLEHGVDQIDADGVVIAGERIASKTVIWTAGVAPSPAGKWLKVETDRAGRVRIQKDLTVPGYPEIFVVGDTAAFEQDGKPLPGVAQVAMQGGHYAGKLIHSRITGSKQPAPFRYFDKGTMAVVGKGFAVLQSWKFQMSGLPAWLAWAFIHLQFLATSGLRLSVFLQWAWTFVTGQRGSRLIVNHHASAPASTAVREALPAAAGSK
;
A
#
# COMPACT_ATOMS: atom_id res chain seq x y z
N MET A 1 -60.51 28.62 -1.86
CA MET A 1 -59.44 28.96 -2.82
C MET A 1 -58.08 28.65 -2.18
N VAL A 2 -57.82 27.42 -1.76
CA VAL A 2 -56.55 27.01 -1.06
C VAL A 2 -56.04 25.62 -1.54
N ILE A 3 -56.62 25.05 -2.63
CA ILE A 3 -56.28 23.65 -3.03
C ILE A 3 -55.28 23.62 -4.23
N CYS A 4 -54.94 24.73 -4.86
CA CYS A 4 -54.07 24.71 -6.06
C CYS A 4 -52.57 24.92 -5.82
N VAL A 5 -52.11 25.26 -4.62
CA VAL A 5 -50.67 25.58 -4.38
C VAL A 5 -49.87 24.33 -4.05
N GLY A 6 -50.49 23.29 -3.46
CA GLY A 6 -49.78 22.08 -3.06
C GLY A 6 -49.37 21.13 -4.19
N PHE A 7 -50.13 21.12 -5.29
CA PHE A 7 -49.85 20.26 -6.45
C PHE A 7 -48.72 20.80 -7.36
N ARG A 8 -48.52 22.12 -7.42
CA ARG A 8 -47.42 22.70 -8.20
C ARG A 8 -46.07 22.55 -7.56
N GLN A 9 -45.98 22.55 -6.23
CA GLN A 9 -44.70 22.33 -5.51
C GLN A 9 -44.24 20.87 -5.55
N LYS A 10 -45.19 19.93 -5.52
CA LYS A 10 -44.83 18.47 -5.64
C LYS A 10 -44.35 18.15 -7.04
N GLY A 11 -44.99 18.64 -8.09
CA GLY A 11 -44.58 18.44 -9.48
C GLY A 11 -43.25 19.15 -9.83
N LEU A 12 -42.97 20.33 -9.28
CA LEU A 12 -41.70 21.02 -9.46
C LEU A 12 -40.55 20.29 -8.77
N LYS A 13 -40.77 19.73 -7.56
CA LYS A 13 -39.77 18.95 -6.83
C LYS A 13 -39.50 17.59 -7.50
N GLU A 14 -40.50 16.95 -8.08
CA GLU A 14 -40.35 15.73 -8.89
C GLU A 14 -39.66 16.03 -10.24
N ILE A 15 -39.88 17.18 -10.85
CA ILE A 15 -39.19 17.61 -12.08
C ILE A 15 -37.74 18.05 -11.76
N GLU A 16 -37.48 18.71 -10.63
CA GLU A 16 -36.14 19.04 -10.15
C GLU A 16 -35.34 17.78 -9.76
N ASP A 17 -35.97 16.79 -9.11
CA ASP A 17 -35.35 15.50 -8.84
C ASP A 17 -35.08 14.67 -10.11
N GLN A 18 -35.90 14.84 -11.18
CA GLN A 18 -35.64 14.20 -12.48
C GLN A 18 -34.56 14.91 -13.31
N MET A 19 -34.18 16.16 -12.98
CA MET A 19 -33.16 16.95 -13.66
C MET A 19 -31.82 16.99 -12.88
N ALA A 20 -31.78 16.48 -11.66
CA ALA A 20 -30.55 16.41 -10.88
C ALA A 20 -29.63 15.33 -11.45
N ASN A 21 -28.36 15.69 -11.71
CA ASN A 21 -27.37 14.73 -12.15
C ASN A 21 -27.18 13.62 -11.10
N PRO A 22 -27.13 12.34 -11.50
CA PRO A 22 -26.90 11.23 -10.57
C PRO A 22 -25.63 11.44 -9.74
N ARG A 23 -25.71 11.15 -8.44
CA ARG A 23 -24.60 11.29 -7.48
C ARG A 23 -23.85 9.97 -7.40
N ILE A 24 -22.58 9.99 -7.72
CA ILE A 24 -21.70 8.82 -7.67
C ILE A 24 -20.68 9.04 -6.55
N ILE A 25 -20.70 8.17 -5.54
CA ILE A 25 -19.68 8.17 -4.50
C ILE A 25 -18.63 7.10 -4.82
N ILE A 26 -17.36 7.49 -4.78
CA ILE A 26 -16.22 6.59 -4.90
C ILE A 26 -15.45 6.62 -3.58
N VAL A 27 -15.37 5.51 -2.86
CA VAL A 27 -14.65 5.39 -1.59
C VAL A 27 -13.28 4.77 -1.86
N GLY A 28 -12.24 5.59 -1.70
CA GLY A 28 -10.84 5.22 -1.93
C GLY A 28 -10.27 5.78 -3.24
N GLY A 29 -9.17 6.54 -3.12
CA GLY A 29 -8.40 7.15 -4.22
C GLY A 29 -7.21 6.29 -4.69
N GLY A 30 -7.25 4.97 -4.43
CA GLY A 30 -6.27 4.00 -4.91
C GLY A 30 -6.40 3.72 -6.41
N PHE A 31 -5.81 2.60 -6.86
CA PHE A 31 -5.81 2.20 -8.27
C PHE A 31 -7.22 2.04 -8.84
N ALA A 32 -8.11 1.37 -8.11
CA ALA A 32 -9.47 1.13 -8.57
C ALA A 32 -10.31 2.40 -8.60
N GLY A 33 -10.30 3.19 -7.52
CA GLY A 33 -11.11 4.42 -7.43
C GLY A 33 -10.72 5.47 -8.44
N LEU A 34 -9.41 5.70 -8.66
CA LEU A 34 -8.94 6.62 -9.71
C LEU A 34 -9.29 6.13 -11.12
N ALA A 35 -9.21 4.80 -11.37
CA ALA A 35 -9.61 4.24 -12.66
C ALA A 35 -11.11 4.44 -12.91
N ALA A 36 -11.94 4.25 -11.88
CA ALA A 36 -13.37 4.50 -11.94
C ALA A 36 -13.69 5.99 -12.18
N ALA A 37 -13.09 6.88 -11.39
CA ALA A 37 -13.27 8.33 -11.56
C ALA A 37 -12.92 8.78 -12.99
N LYS A 38 -11.77 8.33 -13.52
CA LYS A 38 -11.35 8.65 -14.90
C LYS A 38 -12.30 8.09 -15.96
N ALA A 39 -12.85 6.88 -15.76
CA ALA A 39 -13.82 6.29 -16.68
C ALA A 39 -15.15 7.10 -16.73
N LEU A 40 -15.51 7.71 -15.60
CA LEU A 40 -16.71 8.53 -15.45
C LEU A 40 -16.55 10.01 -15.89
N LYS A 41 -15.37 10.41 -16.38
CA LYS A 41 -15.05 11.81 -16.72
C LYS A 41 -16.08 12.49 -17.61
N LYS A 42 -16.69 11.75 -18.54
CA LYS A 42 -17.68 12.26 -19.51
C LYS A 42 -19.12 11.96 -19.12
N SER A 43 -19.36 11.40 -17.95
CA SER A 43 -20.71 11.09 -17.47
C SER A 43 -21.44 12.36 -17.03
N PRO A 44 -22.73 12.51 -17.38
CA PRO A 44 -23.58 13.55 -16.82
C PRO A 44 -23.98 13.16 -15.38
N ALA A 45 -23.04 13.30 -14.45
CA ALA A 45 -23.17 12.90 -13.06
C ALA A 45 -22.24 13.72 -12.17
N GLU A 46 -22.59 13.84 -10.90
CA GLU A 46 -21.76 14.44 -9.87
C GLU A 46 -20.99 13.35 -9.16
N ILE A 47 -19.66 13.40 -9.25
CA ILE A 47 -18.79 12.40 -8.66
C ILE A 47 -18.14 12.96 -7.40
N THR A 48 -18.25 12.25 -6.29
CA THR A 48 -17.51 12.55 -5.06
C THR A 48 -16.57 11.41 -4.76
N LEU A 49 -15.26 11.67 -4.83
CA LEU A 49 -14.23 10.73 -4.42
C LEU A 49 -13.80 11.06 -3.00
N ILE A 50 -13.93 10.10 -2.10
CA ILE A 50 -13.58 10.23 -0.67
C ILE A 50 -12.38 9.34 -0.39
N ASP A 51 -11.31 9.92 0.16
CA ASP A 51 -10.14 9.16 0.62
C ASP A 51 -9.65 9.71 1.96
N ARG A 52 -9.15 8.82 2.82
CA ARG A 52 -8.56 9.18 4.12
C ARG A 52 -7.18 9.85 3.98
N THR A 53 -6.60 9.81 2.78
CA THR A 53 -5.35 10.49 2.42
C THR A 53 -5.58 11.46 1.26
N ASN A 54 -4.77 12.49 1.14
CA ASN A 54 -4.89 13.45 0.05
C ASN A 54 -4.20 13.01 -1.25
N HIS A 55 -3.57 11.82 -1.26
CA HIS A 55 -2.70 11.38 -2.35
C HIS A 55 -2.99 9.96 -2.82
N HIS A 56 -2.80 9.74 -4.10
CA HIS A 56 -2.69 8.43 -4.69
C HIS A 56 -1.28 7.89 -4.50
N LEU A 57 -1.16 6.67 -4.00
CA LEU A 57 0.10 5.99 -3.76
C LEU A 57 0.35 4.94 -4.84
N PHE A 58 1.52 5.01 -5.49
CA PHE A 58 1.99 3.94 -6.37
C PHE A 58 2.71 2.86 -5.55
N GLN A 59 1.92 2.00 -4.91
CA GLN A 59 2.38 0.97 -3.95
C GLN A 59 3.50 0.05 -4.46
N PRO A 60 3.58 -0.34 -5.76
CA PRO A 60 4.66 -1.21 -6.23
C PRO A 60 6.08 -0.67 -6.00
N LEU A 61 6.24 0.64 -5.78
CA LEU A 61 7.54 1.25 -5.48
C LEU A 61 7.71 1.64 -4.01
N LEU A 62 6.83 1.20 -3.13
CA LEU A 62 6.84 1.58 -1.72
C LEU A 62 8.11 1.13 -0.99
N TYR A 63 8.61 -0.09 -1.30
CA TYR A 63 9.87 -0.60 -0.78
C TYR A 63 11.07 0.29 -1.14
N GLN A 64 11.02 1.03 -2.25
CA GLN A 64 12.08 1.96 -2.64
C GLN A 64 12.13 3.21 -1.76
N VAL A 65 10.98 3.65 -1.25
CA VAL A 65 10.96 4.71 -0.22
C VAL A 65 11.50 4.17 1.10
N ALA A 66 11.05 2.98 1.51
CA ALA A 66 11.53 2.32 2.73
C ALA A 66 13.03 2.02 2.73
N THR A 67 13.66 1.91 1.55
CA THR A 67 15.10 1.69 1.38
C THR A 67 15.86 2.90 0.80
N SER A 68 15.28 4.09 0.88
CA SER A 68 15.92 5.37 0.49
C SER A 68 16.28 5.52 -0.99
N VAL A 69 15.75 4.69 -1.90
CA VAL A 69 15.97 4.84 -3.35
C VAL A 69 15.17 6.01 -3.89
N LEU A 70 13.91 6.12 -3.48
CA LEU A 70 12.98 7.17 -3.90
C LEU A 70 12.52 8.02 -2.71
N ALA A 71 12.18 9.27 -2.99
CA ALA A 71 11.52 10.14 -2.04
C ALA A 71 9.99 9.88 -2.03
N PRO A 72 9.29 10.13 -0.91
CA PRO A 72 7.85 9.93 -0.79
C PRO A 72 7.01 10.56 -1.91
N ASN A 73 7.34 11.78 -2.31
CA ASN A 73 6.66 12.54 -3.34
C ASN A 73 6.90 12.03 -4.78
N GLN A 74 7.81 11.08 -4.97
CA GLN A 74 8.06 10.44 -6.27
C GLN A 74 7.10 9.29 -6.57
N ILE A 75 6.45 8.74 -5.54
CA ILE A 75 5.45 7.66 -5.68
C ILE A 75 4.07 8.03 -5.15
N GLY A 76 3.96 9.12 -4.38
CA GLY A 76 2.71 9.71 -3.92
C GLY A 76 2.39 10.99 -4.69
N PHE A 77 1.14 11.12 -5.20
CA PHE A 77 0.74 12.33 -5.91
C PHE A 77 -0.66 12.78 -5.47
N PRO A 78 -0.89 14.10 -5.23
CA PRO A 78 -2.17 14.60 -4.78
C PRO A 78 -3.32 14.20 -5.71
N ILE A 79 -4.38 13.59 -5.17
CA ILE A 79 -5.56 13.14 -5.94
C ILE A 79 -6.19 14.31 -6.70
N ARG A 80 -6.28 15.48 -6.06
CA ARG A 80 -6.80 16.71 -6.70
C ARG A 80 -5.95 17.14 -7.90
N GLY A 81 -4.63 16.92 -7.83
CA GLY A 81 -3.72 17.19 -8.95
C GLY A 81 -3.94 16.24 -10.12
N ILE A 82 -4.24 14.96 -9.86
CA ILE A 82 -4.56 13.98 -10.91
C ILE A 82 -5.88 14.30 -11.60
N LEU A 83 -6.89 14.71 -10.83
CA LEU A 83 -8.26 14.95 -11.31
C LEU A 83 -8.55 16.41 -11.65
N ARG A 84 -7.55 17.32 -11.61
CA ARG A 84 -7.72 18.78 -11.79
C ARG A 84 -8.51 19.21 -13.03
N ASN A 85 -8.43 18.41 -14.10
CA ASN A 85 -9.12 18.69 -15.38
C ASN A 85 -10.45 17.94 -15.52
N GLN A 86 -10.96 17.33 -14.44
CA GLN A 86 -12.22 16.60 -14.39
C GLN A 86 -13.24 17.40 -13.58
N LYS A 87 -14.03 18.23 -14.27
CA LYS A 87 -14.93 19.21 -13.63
C LYS A 87 -16.09 18.60 -12.87
N ASN A 88 -16.52 17.39 -13.24
CA ASN A 88 -17.63 16.68 -12.60
C ASN A 88 -17.21 15.88 -11.36
N THR A 89 -15.97 16.09 -10.84
CA THR A 89 -15.47 15.33 -9.70
C THR A 89 -14.99 16.24 -8.58
N THR A 90 -15.59 16.06 -7.41
CA THR A 90 -15.16 16.63 -6.14
C THR A 90 -14.36 15.59 -5.36
N VAL A 91 -13.27 16.01 -4.71
CA VAL A 91 -12.46 15.14 -3.84
C VAL A 91 -12.65 15.58 -2.40
N ILE A 92 -12.95 14.66 -1.51
CA ILE A 92 -13.08 14.89 -0.07
C ILE A 92 -11.96 14.12 0.66
N LEU A 93 -11.22 14.83 1.51
CA LEU A 93 -10.33 14.20 2.50
C LEU A 93 -11.18 13.82 3.71
N GLY A 94 -11.39 12.52 3.91
CA GLY A 94 -12.23 12.02 4.99
C GLY A 94 -12.21 10.51 5.04
N GLU A 95 -12.51 9.96 6.20
CA GLU A 95 -12.60 8.52 6.43
C GLU A 95 -14.06 8.06 6.38
N VAL A 96 -14.34 7.10 5.51
CA VAL A 96 -15.64 6.41 5.52
C VAL A 96 -15.63 5.39 6.64
N THR A 97 -16.57 5.51 7.55
CA THR A 97 -16.70 4.67 8.75
C THR A 97 -17.89 3.71 8.69
N GLY A 98 -18.79 3.89 7.70
CA GLY A 98 -19.96 3.05 7.51
C GLY A 98 -20.69 3.34 6.19
N VAL A 99 -21.61 2.44 5.87
CA VAL A 99 -22.54 2.58 4.74
C VAL A 99 -23.94 2.20 5.22
N ASP A 100 -24.89 3.09 5.02
CA ASP A 100 -26.32 2.79 5.14
C ASP A 100 -26.87 2.58 3.73
N LYS A 101 -27.05 1.33 3.34
CA LYS A 101 -27.51 0.95 2.00
C LYS A 101 -29.01 1.17 1.83
N ASP A 102 -29.79 1.19 2.92
CA ASP A 102 -31.24 1.39 2.88
C ASP A 102 -31.56 2.88 2.68
N GLN A 103 -30.79 3.77 3.34
CA GLN A 103 -30.86 5.22 3.14
C GLN A 103 -29.98 5.72 1.98
N LYS A 104 -29.25 4.81 1.31
CA LYS A 104 -28.29 5.12 0.23
C LYS A 104 -27.32 6.24 0.60
N CYS A 105 -26.64 6.11 1.73
CA CYS A 105 -25.61 7.06 2.12
C CYS A 105 -24.36 6.39 2.68
N VAL A 106 -23.21 7.04 2.51
CA VAL A 106 -21.96 6.72 3.18
C VAL A 106 -21.79 7.63 4.39
N ILE A 107 -21.26 7.05 5.48
CA ILE A 107 -20.98 7.81 6.70
C ILE A 107 -19.52 8.20 6.69
N VAL A 108 -19.25 9.51 6.72
CA VAL A 108 -17.91 10.07 6.62
C VAL A 108 -17.56 10.83 7.89
N SER A 109 -16.31 10.68 8.33
CA SER A 109 -15.70 11.50 9.38
C SER A 109 -14.49 12.22 8.81
N ASP A 110 -14.33 13.49 9.15
CA ASP A 110 -13.15 14.29 8.85
C ASP A 110 -12.59 14.93 10.14
N ALA A 111 -11.64 15.85 10.03
CA ALA A 111 -10.98 16.45 11.18
C ALA A 111 -11.95 17.18 12.12
N ASP A 112 -12.99 17.81 11.56
CA ASP A 112 -13.90 18.69 12.31
C ASP A 112 -15.29 18.09 12.49
N ARG A 113 -15.69 17.11 11.66
CA ARG A 113 -17.05 16.58 11.60
C ARG A 113 -17.06 15.06 11.72
N GLN A 114 -17.92 14.54 12.58
CA GLN A 114 -18.10 13.12 12.79
C GLN A 114 -19.44 12.65 12.23
N HIS A 115 -19.45 11.47 11.57
CA HIS A 115 -20.65 10.77 11.13
C HIS A 115 -21.55 11.55 10.18
N VAL A 116 -20.95 12.28 9.22
CA VAL A 116 -21.71 13.04 8.20
C VAL A 116 -22.22 12.08 7.11
N PRO A 117 -23.54 11.95 6.90
CA PRO A 117 -24.08 11.15 5.82
C PRO A 117 -23.96 11.89 4.49
N ILE A 118 -23.44 11.20 3.45
CA ILE A 118 -23.40 11.69 2.07
C ILE A 118 -24.17 10.71 1.20
N ALA A 119 -25.24 11.21 0.59
CA ALA A 119 -26.16 10.39 -0.20
C ALA A 119 -25.58 10.05 -1.57
N TYR A 120 -25.94 8.87 -2.11
CA TYR A 120 -25.53 8.39 -3.43
C TYR A 120 -26.70 7.79 -4.22
N ASP A 121 -26.57 7.83 -5.53
CA ASP A 121 -27.38 7.05 -6.46
C ASP A 121 -26.60 5.84 -6.96
N TYR A 122 -25.25 5.95 -7.03
CA TYR A 122 -24.29 4.86 -7.24
C TYR A 122 -23.13 4.94 -6.24
N LEU A 123 -22.69 3.79 -5.76
CA LEU A 123 -21.56 3.67 -4.82
C LEU A 123 -20.50 2.72 -5.38
N ILE A 124 -19.24 3.17 -5.39
CA ILE A 124 -18.07 2.34 -5.72
C ILE A 124 -17.20 2.22 -4.48
N MET A 125 -17.15 1.01 -3.89
CA MET A 125 -16.24 0.68 -2.79
C MET A 125 -14.89 0.22 -3.35
N ALA A 126 -13.88 1.10 -3.27
CA ALA A 126 -12.52 0.87 -3.76
C ALA A 126 -11.50 0.99 -2.61
N THR A 127 -11.85 0.51 -1.44
CA THR A 127 -11.21 0.74 -0.15
C THR A 127 -9.93 -0.07 0.09
N GLY A 128 -9.58 -0.99 -0.83
CA GLY A 128 -8.31 -1.72 -0.81
C GLY A 128 -8.16 -2.66 0.38
N ALA A 129 -6.92 -2.85 0.81
CA ALA A 129 -6.56 -3.75 1.90
C ALA A 129 -5.57 -3.09 2.87
N SER A 130 -5.54 -3.58 4.10
CA SER A 130 -4.61 -3.24 5.16
C SER A 130 -3.67 -4.42 5.46
N HIS A 131 -2.82 -4.28 6.47
CA HIS A 131 -2.00 -5.38 6.98
C HIS A 131 -2.83 -6.47 7.63
N SER A 132 -2.38 -7.71 7.50
CA SER A 132 -2.89 -8.84 8.25
C SER A 132 -1.75 -9.46 9.05
N TYR A 133 -1.95 -9.53 10.35
CA TYR A 133 -1.05 -10.25 11.27
C TYR A 133 -1.59 -11.64 11.62
N PHE A 134 -2.52 -12.18 10.82
CA PHE A 134 -3.13 -13.51 10.99
C PHE A 134 -3.64 -13.79 12.41
N GLY A 135 -4.27 -12.77 13.02
CA GLY A 135 -4.80 -12.83 14.38
C GLY A 135 -3.80 -12.42 15.48
N ARG A 136 -2.52 -12.27 15.16
CA ARG A 136 -1.43 -11.90 16.08
C ARG A 136 -1.20 -10.38 16.09
N LYS A 137 -2.22 -9.60 16.48
CA LYS A 137 -2.13 -8.12 16.49
C LYS A 137 -1.01 -7.56 17.38
N GLU A 138 -0.59 -8.31 18.38
CA GLU A 138 0.53 -7.97 19.25
C GLU A 138 1.84 -7.76 18.47
N PHE A 139 2.00 -8.37 17.30
CA PHE A 139 3.18 -8.20 16.44
C PHE A 139 3.30 -6.81 15.82
N GLU A 140 2.16 -6.12 15.60
CA GLU A 140 2.11 -4.80 14.96
C GLU A 140 2.99 -3.78 15.68
N LYS A 141 3.03 -3.84 17.01
CA LYS A 141 3.85 -2.95 17.85
C LYS A 141 5.35 -3.06 17.56
N PHE A 142 5.83 -4.25 17.21
CA PHE A 142 7.26 -4.53 17.05
C PHE A 142 7.68 -4.72 15.60
N ALA A 143 6.76 -5.14 14.75
CA ALA A 143 6.98 -5.41 13.33
C ALA A 143 5.97 -4.60 12.47
N PRO A 144 6.23 -3.30 12.24
CA PRO A 144 5.35 -2.50 11.40
C PRO A 144 5.26 -3.08 9.99
N GLY A 145 4.09 -2.94 9.39
CA GLY A 145 3.87 -3.35 8.02
C GLY A 145 4.37 -2.34 6.99
N LEU A 146 4.16 -2.64 5.70
CA LEU A 146 4.57 -1.78 4.59
C LEU A 146 3.43 -1.67 3.54
N LYS A 147 2.46 -0.77 3.78
CA LYS A 147 1.27 -0.57 2.92
C LYS A 147 0.99 0.90 2.61
N SER A 148 1.35 1.81 3.50
CA SER A 148 1.15 3.24 3.34
C SER A 148 2.47 3.99 3.16
N LEU A 149 2.40 5.25 2.73
CA LEU A 149 3.58 6.10 2.62
C LEU A 149 4.19 6.39 3.99
N ALA A 150 3.36 6.49 5.03
CA ALA A 150 3.81 6.65 6.42
C ALA A 150 4.61 5.43 6.87
N ASP A 151 4.13 4.21 6.61
CA ASP A 151 4.83 2.97 6.94
C ASP A 151 6.21 2.90 6.27
N ALA A 152 6.29 3.32 5.00
CA ALA A 152 7.57 3.33 4.27
C ALA A 152 8.58 4.33 4.84
N VAL A 153 8.10 5.51 5.26
CA VAL A 153 8.95 6.52 5.92
C VAL A 153 9.38 6.03 7.30
N GLU A 154 8.49 5.44 8.08
CA GLU A 154 8.82 4.85 9.38
C GLU A 154 9.82 3.71 9.25
N THR A 155 9.59 2.78 8.32
CA THR A 155 10.53 1.68 8.03
C THR A 155 11.90 2.22 7.63
N ARG A 156 11.96 3.22 6.75
CA ARG A 156 13.21 3.90 6.37
C ARG A 156 13.91 4.49 7.58
N ASN A 157 13.19 5.21 8.43
CA ASN A 157 13.74 5.81 9.63
C ASN A 157 14.31 4.75 10.57
N LYS A 158 13.60 3.66 10.83
CA LYS A 158 14.09 2.53 11.67
C LYS A 158 15.34 1.89 11.09
N VAL A 159 15.35 1.63 9.78
CA VAL A 159 16.52 1.04 9.09
C VAL A 159 17.74 1.97 9.21
N LEU A 160 17.60 3.25 8.92
CA LEU A 160 18.72 4.19 8.99
C LEU A 160 19.18 4.41 10.44
N GLN A 161 18.23 4.55 11.37
CA GLN A 161 18.52 4.73 12.79
C GLN A 161 19.29 3.56 13.41
N ALA A 162 19.07 2.33 12.93
CA ALA A 162 19.81 1.16 13.37
C ALA A 162 21.31 1.31 13.14
N PHE A 163 21.73 1.90 12.02
CA PHE A 163 23.15 2.18 11.73
C PHE A 163 23.69 3.32 12.57
N GLU A 164 22.94 4.39 12.80
CA GLU A 164 23.35 5.51 13.66
C GLU A 164 23.54 5.03 15.12
N LEU A 165 22.63 4.19 15.62
CA LEU A 165 22.75 3.59 16.94
C LEU A 165 23.95 2.64 17.06
N ALA A 166 24.19 1.84 16.02
CA ALA A 166 25.36 0.95 16.01
C ALA A 166 26.69 1.74 15.93
N GLU A 167 26.73 2.84 15.19
CA GLU A 167 27.92 3.74 15.16
C GLU A 167 28.20 4.37 16.52
N ALA A 168 27.16 4.71 17.28
CA ALA A 168 27.26 5.33 18.60
C ALA A 168 27.54 4.31 19.74
N GLU A 169 27.19 3.03 19.54
CA GLU A 169 27.34 1.98 20.55
C GLU A 169 28.82 1.64 20.75
N GLU A 170 29.24 1.58 22.02
CA GLU A 170 30.64 1.27 22.40
C GLU A 170 30.89 -0.23 22.56
N ASP A 171 29.84 -1.00 22.90
CA ASP A 171 29.95 -2.45 23.05
C ASP A 171 29.72 -3.17 21.71
N PRO A 172 30.77 -3.77 21.11
CA PRO A 172 30.66 -4.48 19.82
C PRO A 172 29.69 -5.66 19.85
N SER A 173 29.43 -6.25 21.03
CA SER A 173 28.49 -7.37 21.14
C SER A 173 27.06 -6.98 20.81
N ARG A 174 26.69 -5.70 21.03
CA ARG A 174 25.39 -5.15 20.75
C ARG A 174 25.19 -4.69 19.29
N HIS A 175 26.29 -4.52 18.53
CA HIS A 175 26.21 -4.17 17.11
C HIS A 175 25.43 -5.21 16.31
N ARG A 176 25.58 -6.50 16.66
CA ARG A 176 24.89 -7.58 15.95
C ARG A 176 23.37 -7.46 16.03
N ASP A 177 22.81 -7.13 17.18
CA ASP A 177 21.38 -6.99 17.39
C ASP A 177 20.81 -5.78 16.66
N LEU A 178 21.56 -4.67 16.68
CA LEU A 178 21.22 -3.43 15.97
C LEU A 178 21.27 -3.60 14.45
N LEU A 179 22.26 -4.34 13.93
CA LEU A 179 22.49 -4.55 12.51
C LEU A 179 21.84 -5.84 11.96
N THR A 180 20.98 -6.48 12.73
CA THR A 180 20.14 -7.61 12.25
C THR A 180 18.75 -7.09 11.87
N PHE A 181 18.38 -7.34 10.62
CA PHE A 181 17.08 -6.98 10.04
C PHE A 181 16.29 -8.24 9.70
N VAL A 182 15.09 -8.38 10.23
CA VAL A 182 14.22 -9.53 9.95
C VAL A 182 13.00 -9.05 9.13
N LEU A 183 12.80 -9.68 7.97
CA LEU A 183 11.66 -9.45 7.11
C LEU A 183 10.76 -10.69 7.15
N VAL A 184 9.50 -10.51 7.52
CA VAL A 184 8.51 -11.58 7.60
C VAL A 184 7.62 -11.55 6.38
N GLY A 185 7.68 -12.62 5.56
CA GLY A 185 6.94 -12.76 4.31
C GLY A 185 7.85 -12.69 3.07
N ALA A 186 7.93 -13.79 2.30
CA ALA A 186 8.72 -13.91 1.09
C ALA A 186 7.91 -13.77 -0.21
N GLY A 187 6.78 -13.05 -0.14
CA GLY A 187 6.06 -12.56 -1.31
C GLY A 187 6.83 -11.42 -2.02
N PRO A 188 6.25 -10.82 -3.07
CA PRO A 188 6.92 -9.75 -3.85
C PRO A 188 7.48 -8.62 -2.98
N THR A 189 6.70 -8.09 -2.04
CA THR A 189 7.13 -6.98 -1.16
C THR A 189 8.35 -7.35 -0.32
N GLY A 190 8.35 -8.55 0.30
CA GLY A 190 9.48 -8.99 1.13
C GLY A 190 10.74 -9.26 0.34
N VAL A 191 10.64 -9.89 -0.82
CA VAL A 191 11.75 -10.15 -1.72
C VAL A 191 12.37 -8.85 -2.25
N GLU A 192 11.55 -7.91 -2.69
CA GLU A 192 11.98 -6.59 -3.17
C GLU A 192 12.64 -5.78 -2.05
N MET A 193 12.05 -5.78 -0.86
CA MET A 193 12.60 -5.10 0.31
C MET A 193 13.93 -5.70 0.75
N ALA A 194 14.03 -7.03 0.85
CA ALA A 194 15.25 -7.73 1.23
C ALA A 194 16.40 -7.47 0.24
N GLY A 195 16.11 -7.58 -1.06
CA GLY A 195 17.08 -7.28 -2.11
C GLY A 195 17.53 -5.82 -2.12
N ALA A 196 16.60 -4.88 -1.92
CA ALA A 196 16.91 -3.45 -1.86
C ALA A 196 17.70 -3.06 -0.61
N LEU A 197 17.40 -3.67 0.54
CA LEU A 197 18.13 -3.50 1.79
C LEU A 197 19.56 -4.05 1.67
N ALA A 198 19.74 -5.25 1.10
CA ALA A 198 21.06 -5.83 0.84
C ALA A 198 21.95 -4.92 -0.04
N VAL A 199 21.37 -4.30 -1.06
CA VAL A 199 22.08 -3.31 -1.89
C VAL A 199 22.40 -2.03 -1.09
N LEU A 200 21.48 -1.55 -0.23
CA LEU A 200 21.70 -0.39 0.62
C LEU A 200 22.93 -0.56 1.50
N VAL A 201 23.00 -1.66 2.24
CA VAL A 201 24.08 -1.91 3.20
C VAL A 201 25.42 -2.16 2.53
N LYS A 202 25.44 -2.92 1.42
CA LYS A 202 26.67 -3.31 0.73
C LYS A 202 27.28 -2.24 -0.17
N THR A 203 26.47 -1.28 -0.64
CA THR A 203 26.92 -0.29 -1.61
C THR A 203 26.77 1.14 -1.11
N THR A 204 25.55 1.52 -0.72
CA THR A 204 25.23 2.93 -0.43
C THR A 204 25.83 3.38 0.90
N LEU A 205 25.77 2.55 1.94
CA LEU A 205 26.22 2.89 3.29
C LEU A 205 27.69 2.55 3.56
N LYS A 206 28.33 1.77 2.70
CA LYS A 206 29.66 1.18 2.89
C LYS A 206 30.73 2.16 3.41
N SER A 207 30.73 3.40 2.99
CA SER A 207 31.74 4.40 3.36
C SER A 207 31.21 5.52 4.26
N ASN A 208 30.01 5.39 4.79
CA ASN A 208 29.39 6.46 5.57
C ASN A 208 29.77 6.43 7.04
N PHE A 209 30.04 5.26 7.57
CA PHE A 209 30.32 5.00 8.97
C PHE A 209 31.83 4.73 9.20
N ARG A 210 32.32 4.95 10.41
CA ARG A 210 33.75 4.83 10.77
C ARG A 210 34.02 3.73 11.79
N ARG A 211 33.06 3.47 12.69
CA ARG A 211 33.20 2.51 13.79
C ARG A 211 32.58 1.16 13.44
N ILE A 212 31.62 1.14 12.51
CA ILE A 212 30.95 -0.07 12.05
C ILE A 212 31.18 -0.31 10.55
N ASP A 213 31.10 -1.58 10.12
CA ASP A 213 30.97 -1.93 8.70
C ASP A 213 29.50 -2.23 8.38
N PRO A 214 28.78 -1.35 7.65
CA PRO A 214 27.41 -1.61 7.27
C PRO A 214 27.22 -2.91 6.47
N ALA A 215 28.25 -3.39 5.76
CA ALA A 215 28.19 -4.62 4.99
C ALA A 215 28.11 -5.88 5.89
N SER A 216 28.45 -5.77 7.18
CA SER A 216 28.26 -6.83 8.16
C SER A 216 26.82 -7.06 8.60
N ALA A 217 25.91 -6.17 8.18
CA ALA A 217 24.48 -6.29 8.53
C ALA A 217 23.90 -7.63 8.06
N ARG A 218 23.21 -8.30 8.98
CA ARG A 218 22.50 -9.55 8.74
C ARG A 218 21.08 -9.28 8.31
N ILE A 219 20.67 -9.82 7.16
CA ILE A 219 19.31 -9.68 6.63
C ILE A 219 18.69 -11.06 6.56
N VAL A 220 17.61 -11.29 7.29
CA VAL A 220 16.88 -12.56 7.36
C VAL A 220 15.50 -12.37 6.73
N LEU A 221 15.19 -13.18 5.72
CA LEU A 221 13.86 -13.25 5.10
C LEU A 221 13.22 -14.57 5.52
N VAL A 222 12.09 -14.52 6.22
CA VAL A 222 11.40 -15.71 6.73
C VAL A 222 10.00 -15.84 6.13
N ASP A 223 9.59 -17.05 5.75
CA ASP A 223 8.23 -17.35 5.27
C ASP A 223 7.85 -18.80 5.57
N MET A 224 6.56 -19.04 5.82
CA MET A 224 5.99 -20.38 5.99
C MET A 224 5.94 -21.16 4.67
N SER A 225 5.99 -20.48 3.53
CA SER A 225 5.92 -21.10 2.21
C SER A 225 7.22 -21.87 1.90
N PRO A 226 7.15 -22.94 1.09
CA PRO A 226 8.35 -23.72 0.70
C PRO A 226 9.27 -22.96 -0.29
N ARG A 227 8.84 -21.83 -0.82
CA ARG A 227 9.60 -21.04 -1.78
C ARG A 227 9.27 -19.55 -1.73
N VAL A 228 10.22 -18.71 -2.06
CA VAL A 228 10.01 -17.28 -2.28
C VAL A 228 9.13 -17.06 -3.52
N LEU A 229 8.37 -15.96 -3.56
CA LEU A 229 7.53 -15.64 -4.72
C LEU A 229 6.63 -16.82 -5.14
N GLY A 230 5.91 -17.43 -4.20
CA GLY A 230 5.15 -18.67 -4.40
C GLY A 230 4.15 -18.66 -5.58
N THR A 231 3.75 -17.49 -6.06
CA THR A 231 2.87 -17.31 -7.24
C THR A 231 3.60 -17.38 -8.58
N PHE A 232 4.94 -17.35 -8.59
CA PHE A 232 5.76 -17.51 -9.79
C PHE A 232 6.06 -18.99 -10.04
N SER A 233 6.51 -19.31 -11.26
CA SER A 233 7.01 -20.65 -11.57
C SER A 233 8.20 -21.03 -10.67
N GLU A 234 8.40 -22.31 -10.49
CA GLU A 234 9.48 -22.82 -9.64
C GLU A 234 10.86 -22.33 -10.09
N HIS A 235 11.13 -22.35 -11.39
CA HIS A 235 12.37 -21.83 -11.98
C HIS A 235 12.62 -20.36 -11.61
N LEU A 236 11.61 -19.48 -11.73
CA LEU A 236 11.75 -18.05 -11.40
C LEU A 236 11.87 -17.82 -9.89
N SER A 237 11.15 -18.60 -9.10
CA SER A 237 11.26 -18.61 -7.63
C SER A 237 12.69 -18.99 -7.20
N GLN A 238 13.25 -20.05 -7.78
CA GLN A 238 14.62 -20.50 -7.49
C GLN A 238 15.64 -19.42 -7.93
N ALA A 239 15.48 -18.82 -9.10
CA ALA A 239 16.35 -17.73 -9.56
C ALA A 239 16.32 -16.52 -8.61
N ALA A 240 15.14 -16.15 -8.09
CA ALA A 240 14.98 -15.09 -7.11
C ALA A 240 15.66 -15.44 -5.76
N LYS A 241 15.47 -16.67 -5.26
CA LYS A 241 16.12 -17.15 -4.02
C LYS A 241 17.63 -17.10 -4.15
N GLN A 242 18.19 -17.69 -5.21
CA GLN A 242 19.63 -17.69 -5.47
C GLN A 242 20.20 -16.26 -5.55
N ARG A 243 19.43 -15.34 -6.17
CA ARG A 243 19.85 -13.94 -6.23
C ARG A 243 19.86 -13.27 -4.85
N LEU A 244 18.89 -13.55 -3.98
CA LEU A 244 18.86 -13.04 -2.60
C LEU A 244 20.06 -13.57 -1.81
N GLU A 245 20.33 -14.88 -1.88
CA GLU A 245 21.46 -15.53 -1.20
C GLU A 245 22.81 -14.96 -1.69
N ASN A 246 22.98 -14.74 -2.99
CA ASN A 246 24.16 -14.06 -3.56
C ASN A 246 24.31 -12.61 -3.08
N LEU A 247 23.21 -11.95 -2.73
CA LEU A 247 23.22 -10.65 -2.08
C LEU A 247 23.51 -10.74 -0.57
N GLY A 248 23.64 -11.96 0.01
CA GLY A 248 23.89 -12.19 1.42
C GLY A 248 22.65 -12.12 2.29
N VAL A 249 21.46 -12.29 1.71
CA VAL A 249 20.22 -12.46 2.47
C VAL A 249 20.11 -13.90 2.92
N GLU A 250 19.88 -14.11 4.21
CA GLU A 250 19.56 -15.42 4.79
C GLU A 250 18.07 -15.70 4.54
N VAL A 251 17.78 -16.72 3.73
CA VAL A 251 16.39 -17.08 3.37
C VAL A 251 15.97 -18.31 4.17
N ARG A 252 15.00 -18.14 5.08
CA ARG A 252 14.41 -19.19 5.92
C ARG A 252 12.98 -19.46 5.46
N LEU A 253 12.77 -20.56 4.78
CA LEU A 253 11.48 -21.02 4.26
C LEU A 253 10.95 -22.16 5.13
N GLU A 254 9.63 -22.47 4.97
CA GLU A 254 8.93 -23.52 5.71
C GLU A 254 8.90 -23.28 7.23
N HIS A 255 9.16 -22.03 7.64
CA HIS A 255 9.12 -21.63 9.04
C HIS A 255 8.29 -20.35 9.20
N GLY A 256 7.38 -20.38 10.17
CA GLY A 256 6.67 -19.17 10.63
C GLY A 256 7.44 -18.45 11.73
N VAL A 257 7.00 -17.25 12.05
CA VAL A 257 7.47 -16.53 13.24
C VAL A 257 6.57 -16.90 14.40
N ASP A 258 7.13 -17.49 15.45
CA ASP A 258 6.42 -17.94 16.64
C ASP A 258 6.12 -16.77 17.59
N GLN A 259 7.10 -15.86 17.74
CA GLN A 259 7.00 -14.69 18.62
C GLN A 259 7.77 -13.51 18.04
N ILE A 260 7.25 -12.31 18.27
CA ILE A 260 7.92 -11.02 18.00
C ILE A 260 7.81 -10.16 19.24
N ASP A 261 8.93 -9.61 19.70
CA ASP A 261 9.00 -8.69 20.84
C ASP A 261 10.03 -7.57 20.61
N ALA A 262 10.33 -6.79 21.63
CA ALA A 262 11.27 -5.67 21.57
C ALA A 262 12.73 -6.11 21.31
N ASP A 263 13.04 -7.36 21.53
CA ASP A 263 14.41 -7.91 21.43
C ASP A 263 14.61 -8.80 20.22
N GLY A 264 13.57 -9.04 19.43
CA GLY A 264 13.70 -9.78 18.16
C GLY A 264 12.56 -10.72 17.86
N VAL A 265 12.89 -11.84 17.21
CA VAL A 265 11.90 -12.84 16.77
C VAL A 265 12.32 -14.23 17.24
N VAL A 266 11.33 -15.12 17.39
CA VAL A 266 11.54 -16.56 17.56
C VAL A 266 11.03 -17.27 16.30
N ILE A 267 11.86 -18.09 15.69
CA ILE A 267 11.56 -18.86 14.48
C ILE A 267 11.94 -20.32 14.73
N ALA A 268 10.99 -21.24 14.66
CA ALA A 268 11.19 -22.67 14.94
C ALA A 268 11.93 -22.91 16.28
N GLY A 269 11.58 -22.15 17.31
CA GLY A 269 12.21 -22.23 18.64
C GLY A 269 13.58 -21.53 18.76
N GLU A 270 14.19 -21.09 17.65
CA GLU A 270 15.45 -20.33 17.67
C GLU A 270 15.18 -18.84 17.82
N ARG A 271 15.84 -18.18 18.78
CA ARG A 271 15.76 -16.73 18.93
C ARG A 271 16.78 -16.03 18.06
N ILE A 272 16.30 -15.08 17.28
CA ILE A 272 17.10 -14.13 16.51
C ILE A 272 16.96 -12.77 17.15
N ALA A 273 18.03 -12.28 17.77
CA ALA A 273 18.06 -10.92 18.31
C ALA A 273 18.07 -9.91 17.15
N SER A 274 17.14 -8.94 17.21
CA SER A 274 16.96 -7.91 16.18
C SER A 274 16.15 -6.74 16.73
N LYS A 275 16.59 -5.53 16.47
CA LYS A 275 15.85 -4.31 16.82
C LYS A 275 14.97 -3.80 15.67
N THR A 276 15.07 -4.43 14.49
CA THR A 276 14.32 -4.03 13.29
C THR A 276 13.67 -5.24 12.64
N VAL A 277 12.38 -5.40 12.91
CA VAL A 277 11.52 -6.41 12.28
C VAL A 277 10.53 -5.68 11.37
N ILE A 278 10.35 -6.16 10.13
CA ILE A 278 9.48 -5.58 9.11
C ILE A 278 8.47 -6.64 8.66
N TRP A 279 7.17 -6.31 8.75
CA TRP A 279 6.10 -7.21 8.35
C TRP A 279 5.70 -6.98 6.90
N THR A 280 5.96 -7.94 6.04
CA THR A 280 5.58 -7.93 4.63
C THR A 280 4.61 -9.07 4.25
N ALA A 281 4.21 -9.87 5.25
CA ALA A 281 3.31 -11.01 5.09
C ALA A 281 1.85 -10.60 5.28
N GLY A 282 0.98 -11.09 4.39
CA GLY A 282 -0.45 -11.02 4.54
C GLY A 282 -1.09 -9.63 4.37
N VAL A 283 -2.26 -9.66 3.77
CA VAL A 283 -3.15 -8.51 3.64
C VAL A 283 -4.56 -8.89 4.05
N ALA A 284 -5.29 -7.97 4.66
CA ALA A 284 -6.70 -8.11 4.98
C ALA A 284 -7.50 -7.05 4.21
N PRO A 285 -8.65 -7.39 3.62
CA PRO A 285 -9.50 -6.42 2.98
C PRO A 285 -9.99 -5.38 3.99
N SER A 286 -10.39 -4.22 3.48
CA SER A 286 -11.06 -3.21 4.29
C SER A 286 -12.35 -3.76 4.91
N PRO A 287 -12.91 -3.12 5.95
CA PRO A 287 -14.14 -3.57 6.61
C PRO A 287 -15.43 -3.34 5.78
N ALA A 288 -15.34 -3.12 4.47
CA ALA A 288 -16.47 -2.82 3.60
C ALA A 288 -17.59 -3.88 3.68
N GLY A 289 -17.26 -5.17 3.81
CA GLY A 289 -18.26 -6.21 4.01
C GLY A 289 -19.09 -6.03 5.29
N LYS A 290 -18.45 -5.56 6.35
CA LYS A 290 -19.12 -5.24 7.62
C LYS A 290 -19.99 -3.97 7.48
N TRP A 291 -19.49 -2.94 6.81
CA TRP A 291 -20.25 -1.70 6.58
C TRP A 291 -21.49 -1.94 5.72
N LEU A 292 -21.35 -2.73 4.66
CA LEU A 292 -22.46 -3.09 3.76
C LEU A 292 -23.38 -4.14 4.37
N LYS A 293 -22.96 -4.88 5.39
CA LYS A 293 -23.70 -6.02 5.99
C LYS A 293 -24.11 -7.04 4.91
N VAL A 294 -23.14 -7.48 4.11
CA VAL A 294 -23.31 -8.42 2.99
C VAL A 294 -22.37 -9.61 3.12
N GLU A 295 -22.63 -10.64 2.31
CA GLU A 295 -21.84 -11.86 2.33
C GLU A 295 -20.39 -11.60 1.92
N THR A 296 -19.45 -12.22 2.65
CA THR A 296 -18.02 -12.15 2.41
C THR A 296 -17.42 -13.55 2.24
N ASP A 297 -16.22 -13.61 1.66
CA ASP A 297 -15.41 -14.82 1.70
C ASP A 297 -14.71 -14.98 3.08
N ARG A 298 -13.95 -16.07 3.23
CA ARG A 298 -13.21 -16.37 4.47
C ARG A 298 -12.19 -15.28 4.84
N ALA A 299 -11.67 -14.54 3.85
CA ALA A 299 -10.74 -13.44 4.08
C ALA A 299 -11.45 -12.11 4.44
N GLY A 300 -12.77 -12.05 4.34
CA GLY A 300 -13.58 -10.86 4.59
C GLY A 300 -13.82 -9.98 3.35
N ARG A 301 -13.46 -10.46 2.14
CA ARG A 301 -13.74 -9.76 0.87
C ARG A 301 -15.19 -9.91 0.51
N VAL A 302 -15.80 -8.85 0.00
CA VAL A 302 -17.22 -8.83 -0.41
C VAL A 302 -17.43 -9.72 -1.64
N ARG A 303 -18.36 -10.67 -1.57
CA ARG A 303 -18.78 -11.45 -2.74
C ARG A 303 -19.55 -10.58 -3.71
N ILE A 304 -19.15 -10.62 -4.98
CA ILE A 304 -19.71 -9.76 -6.03
C ILE A 304 -20.17 -10.58 -7.24
N GLN A 305 -21.03 -9.97 -8.05
CA GLN A 305 -21.53 -10.54 -9.30
C GLN A 305 -20.55 -10.33 -10.46
N LYS A 306 -20.85 -10.92 -11.63
CA LYS A 306 -20.02 -10.78 -12.84
C LYS A 306 -19.93 -9.35 -13.38
N ASP A 307 -20.81 -8.46 -12.96
CA ASP A 307 -20.79 -7.02 -13.28
C ASP A 307 -20.18 -6.17 -12.14
N LEU A 308 -19.52 -6.82 -11.18
CA LEU A 308 -18.87 -6.23 -10.02
C LEU A 308 -19.82 -5.58 -9.02
N THR A 309 -21.13 -5.83 -9.13
CA THR A 309 -22.12 -5.33 -8.16
C THR A 309 -22.30 -6.28 -6.99
N VAL A 310 -22.82 -5.76 -5.89
CA VAL A 310 -23.23 -6.56 -4.73
C VAL A 310 -24.56 -7.24 -5.04
N PRO A 311 -24.74 -8.55 -4.76
CA PRO A 311 -26.00 -9.23 -4.93
C PRO A 311 -27.17 -8.49 -4.24
N GLY A 312 -28.23 -8.20 -5.00
CA GLY A 312 -29.41 -7.45 -4.52
C GLY A 312 -29.28 -5.93 -4.52
N TYR A 313 -28.07 -5.38 -4.81
CA TYR A 313 -27.78 -3.95 -4.83
C TYR A 313 -27.05 -3.55 -6.13
N PRO A 314 -27.78 -3.43 -7.25
CA PRO A 314 -27.17 -3.17 -8.55
C PRO A 314 -26.46 -1.80 -8.64
N GLU A 315 -26.73 -0.88 -7.73
CA GLU A 315 -26.10 0.44 -7.62
C GLU A 315 -24.79 0.42 -6.82
N ILE A 316 -24.48 -0.67 -6.08
CA ILE A 316 -23.29 -0.78 -5.23
C ILE A 316 -22.26 -1.69 -5.89
N PHE A 317 -21.12 -1.11 -6.23
CA PHE A 317 -19.98 -1.80 -6.81
C PHE A 317 -18.86 -1.98 -5.77
N VAL A 318 -18.19 -3.14 -5.80
CA VAL A 318 -17.00 -3.37 -4.99
C VAL A 318 -15.86 -3.83 -5.89
N VAL A 319 -14.71 -3.16 -5.80
CA VAL A 319 -13.60 -3.35 -6.74
C VAL A 319 -12.23 -3.39 -6.03
N GLY A 320 -11.26 -4.05 -6.66
CA GLY A 320 -9.90 -4.20 -6.13
C GLY A 320 -9.82 -5.21 -4.98
N ASP A 321 -8.90 -5.01 -4.06
CA ASP A 321 -8.55 -5.97 -2.99
C ASP A 321 -9.70 -6.25 -2.01
N THR A 322 -10.72 -5.42 -2.00
CA THR A 322 -11.93 -5.57 -1.17
C THR A 322 -12.93 -6.56 -1.76
N ALA A 323 -12.84 -6.85 -3.07
CA ALA A 323 -13.77 -7.70 -3.80
C ALA A 323 -13.33 -9.17 -3.85
N ALA A 324 -14.25 -10.10 -3.60
CA ALA A 324 -14.11 -11.52 -3.89
C ALA A 324 -14.72 -11.82 -5.25
N PHE A 325 -13.90 -11.98 -6.26
CA PHE A 325 -14.31 -12.32 -7.62
C PHE A 325 -13.56 -13.55 -8.10
N GLU A 326 -14.27 -14.47 -8.72
CA GLU A 326 -13.71 -15.69 -9.31
C GLU A 326 -13.84 -15.65 -10.83
N GLN A 327 -12.76 -15.98 -11.50
CA GLN A 327 -12.73 -16.17 -12.94
C GLN A 327 -12.16 -17.54 -13.27
N ASP A 328 -12.89 -18.28 -14.09
CA ASP A 328 -12.51 -19.64 -14.53
C ASP A 328 -12.22 -20.55 -13.30
N GLY A 329 -13.02 -20.43 -12.22
CA GLY A 329 -12.92 -21.22 -10.99
C GLY A 329 -11.75 -20.84 -10.06
N LYS A 330 -11.07 -19.73 -10.33
CA LYS A 330 -9.95 -19.24 -9.50
C LYS A 330 -10.22 -17.83 -8.99
N PRO A 331 -9.92 -17.55 -7.71
CA PRO A 331 -10.03 -16.21 -7.17
C PRO A 331 -9.00 -15.28 -7.85
N LEU A 332 -9.43 -14.06 -8.16
CA LEU A 332 -8.51 -13.04 -8.67
C LEU A 332 -7.52 -12.59 -7.59
N PRO A 333 -6.25 -12.34 -7.97
CA PRO A 333 -5.24 -11.86 -7.04
C PRO A 333 -5.48 -10.39 -6.65
N GLY A 334 -5.04 -10.00 -5.44
CA GLY A 334 -5.03 -8.62 -4.97
C GLY A 334 -3.87 -7.83 -5.58
N VAL A 335 -3.97 -7.49 -6.85
CA VAL A 335 -2.94 -6.74 -7.59
C VAL A 335 -3.50 -5.48 -8.24
N ALA A 336 -2.66 -4.49 -8.44
CA ALA A 336 -3.03 -3.20 -9.03
C ALA A 336 -3.75 -3.34 -10.38
N GLN A 337 -3.39 -4.33 -11.19
CA GLN A 337 -4.01 -4.56 -12.50
C GLN A 337 -5.48 -4.97 -12.39
N VAL A 338 -5.83 -5.85 -11.45
CA VAL A 338 -7.23 -6.23 -11.17
C VAL A 338 -8.00 -5.01 -10.69
N ALA A 339 -7.43 -4.24 -9.77
CA ALA A 339 -8.04 -3.03 -9.23
C ALA A 339 -8.31 -1.99 -10.32
N MET A 340 -7.34 -1.71 -11.19
CA MET A 340 -7.49 -0.74 -12.29
C MET A 340 -8.54 -1.18 -13.32
N GLN A 341 -8.51 -2.45 -13.74
CA GLN A 341 -9.48 -2.97 -14.71
C GLN A 341 -10.89 -3.02 -14.14
N GLY A 342 -11.05 -3.46 -12.87
CA GLY A 342 -12.34 -3.48 -12.18
C GLY A 342 -12.92 -2.09 -11.97
N GLY A 343 -12.11 -1.13 -11.53
CA GLY A 343 -12.55 0.26 -11.39
C GLY A 343 -12.97 0.89 -12.72
N HIS A 344 -12.17 0.68 -13.77
CA HIS A 344 -12.52 1.16 -15.11
C HIS A 344 -13.83 0.55 -15.64
N TYR A 345 -14.01 -0.75 -15.43
CA TYR A 345 -15.25 -1.46 -15.80
C TYR A 345 -16.47 -0.90 -15.05
N ALA A 346 -16.39 -0.76 -13.74
CA ALA A 346 -17.47 -0.20 -12.91
C ALA A 346 -17.86 1.20 -13.39
N GLY A 347 -16.86 2.09 -13.65
CA GLY A 347 -17.12 3.41 -14.19
C GLY A 347 -17.79 3.37 -15.56
N LYS A 348 -17.36 2.52 -16.48
CA LYS A 348 -18.00 2.34 -17.79
C LYS A 348 -19.43 1.83 -17.69
N LEU A 349 -19.68 0.87 -16.82
CA LEU A 349 -21.03 0.31 -16.64
C LEU A 349 -22.00 1.36 -16.05
N ILE A 350 -21.55 2.10 -15.03
CA ILE A 350 -22.36 3.22 -14.50
C ILE A 350 -22.61 4.28 -15.58
N HIS A 351 -21.58 4.67 -16.32
CA HIS A 351 -21.75 5.60 -17.45
C HIS A 351 -22.82 5.13 -18.45
N SER A 352 -22.76 3.85 -18.86
CA SER A 352 -23.74 3.31 -19.80
C SER A 352 -25.15 3.26 -19.23
N ARG A 353 -25.31 2.99 -17.93
CA ARG A 353 -26.62 3.01 -17.26
C ARG A 353 -27.23 4.42 -17.22
N ILE A 354 -26.39 5.43 -16.94
CA ILE A 354 -26.84 6.83 -16.88
C ILE A 354 -27.20 7.38 -18.27
N THR A 355 -26.42 7.04 -19.30
CA THR A 355 -26.60 7.56 -20.66
C THR A 355 -27.51 6.73 -21.54
N GLY A 356 -27.98 5.56 -21.08
CA GLY A 356 -28.74 4.60 -21.91
C GLY A 356 -27.91 3.98 -23.03
N SER A 357 -26.57 4.12 -23.00
CA SER A 357 -25.69 3.55 -24.02
C SER A 357 -25.47 2.04 -23.81
N LYS A 358 -24.92 1.38 -24.84
CA LYS A 358 -24.65 -0.08 -24.78
C LYS A 358 -23.78 -0.43 -23.57
N GLN A 359 -24.31 -1.32 -22.73
CA GLN A 359 -23.57 -1.83 -21.58
C GLN A 359 -22.40 -2.69 -21.99
N PRO A 360 -21.27 -2.63 -21.26
CA PRO A 360 -20.13 -3.54 -21.47
C PRO A 360 -20.54 -4.98 -21.18
N ALA A 361 -19.86 -5.95 -21.82
CA ALA A 361 -19.98 -7.37 -21.46
C ALA A 361 -19.56 -7.57 -19.98
N PRO A 362 -19.97 -8.69 -19.34
CA PRO A 362 -19.54 -9.02 -18.00
C PRO A 362 -18.04 -8.88 -17.80
N PHE A 363 -17.62 -8.47 -16.60
CA PHE A 363 -16.21 -8.22 -16.31
C PHE A 363 -15.37 -9.48 -16.54
N ARG A 364 -14.27 -9.32 -17.23
CA ARG A 364 -13.23 -10.32 -17.39
C ARG A 364 -11.87 -9.67 -17.22
N TYR A 365 -11.10 -10.16 -16.25
CA TYR A 365 -9.74 -9.73 -16.00
C TYR A 365 -8.79 -10.24 -17.09
N PHE A 366 -7.99 -9.36 -17.63
CA PHE A 366 -6.90 -9.69 -18.53
C PHE A 366 -5.57 -9.61 -17.79
N ASP A 367 -4.95 -10.76 -17.55
CA ASP A 367 -3.65 -10.85 -16.90
C ASP A 367 -2.53 -10.42 -17.83
N LYS A 368 -1.78 -9.37 -17.47
CA LYS A 368 -0.63 -8.87 -18.22
C LYS A 368 0.69 -9.49 -17.77
N GLY A 369 0.64 -10.37 -16.79
CA GLY A 369 1.82 -10.97 -16.16
C GLY A 369 2.17 -10.31 -14.83
N THR A 370 3.13 -10.92 -14.16
CA THR A 370 3.64 -10.50 -12.85
C THR A 370 5.16 -10.35 -12.89
N MET A 371 5.72 -9.49 -12.04
CA MET A 371 7.15 -9.26 -11.97
C MET A 371 7.56 -8.84 -10.57
N ALA A 372 8.82 -9.16 -10.19
CA ALA A 372 9.42 -8.77 -8.91
C ALA A 372 10.91 -8.49 -9.11
N VAL A 373 11.42 -7.45 -8.44
CA VAL A 373 12.83 -7.06 -8.48
C VAL A 373 13.60 -7.69 -7.33
N VAL A 374 14.81 -8.15 -7.59
CA VAL A 374 15.69 -8.71 -6.56
C VAL A 374 17.02 -7.95 -6.56
N GLY A 375 17.00 -6.78 -5.94
CA GLY A 375 18.14 -5.87 -5.87
C GLY A 375 18.43 -5.17 -7.19
N LYS A 376 19.68 -4.74 -7.39
CA LYS A 376 20.11 -3.97 -8.56
C LYS A 376 20.33 -4.88 -9.77
N GLY A 377 19.72 -4.52 -10.91
CA GLY A 377 19.98 -5.16 -12.22
C GLY A 377 19.42 -6.58 -12.36
N PHE A 378 18.53 -7.01 -11.46
CA PHE A 378 17.91 -8.33 -11.52
C PHE A 378 16.42 -8.26 -11.18
N ALA A 379 15.60 -8.86 -12.01
CA ALA A 379 14.18 -9.09 -11.75
C ALA A 379 13.76 -10.46 -12.28
N VAL A 380 12.60 -10.90 -11.86
CA VAL A 380 11.88 -12.03 -12.46
C VAL A 380 10.57 -11.51 -13.06
N LEU A 381 10.23 -12.01 -14.23
CA LEU A 381 9.02 -11.65 -14.97
C LEU A 381 8.36 -12.92 -15.48
N GLN A 382 7.06 -13.04 -15.25
CA GLN A 382 6.24 -14.13 -15.74
C GLN A 382 4.99 -13.57 -16.42
N SER A 383 4.77 -13.95 -17.65
CA SER A 383 3.52 -13.74 -18.37
C SER A 383 3.01 -15.10 -18.88
N TRP A 384 1.77 -15.14 -19.37
CA TRP A 384 1.20 -16.37 -19.92
C TRP A 384 1.98 -16.94 -21.12
N LYS A 385 2.79 -16.12 -21.81
CA LYS A 385 3.55 -16.50 -23.00
C LYS A 385 5.03 -16.77 -22.76
N PHE A 386 5.64 -16.12 -21.75
CA PHE A 386 7.08 -16.21 -21.53
C PHE A 386 7.46 -15.92 -20.10
N GLN A 387 8.62 -16.43 -19.72
CA GLN A 387 9.27 -16.21 -18.44
C GLN A 387 10.67 -15.64 -18.70
N MET A 388 11.09 -14.72 -17.83
CA MET A 388 12.37 -14.03 -17.99
C MET A 388 12.95 -13.69 -16.62
N SER A 389 14.27 -13.76 -16.49
CA SER A 389 14.99 -13.31 -15.29
C SER A 389 16.23 -12.49 -15.65
N GLY A 390 16.85 -11.83 -14.67
CA GLY A 390 18.07 -11.06 -14.85
C GLY A 390 17.85 -9.63 -15.35
N LEU A 391 18.88 -9.09 -16.01
CA LEU A 391 18.89 -7.69 -16.48
C LEU A 391 17.77 -7.37 -17.49
N PRO A 392 17.45 -8.22 -18.47
CA PRO A 392 16.35 -7.94 -19.41
C PRO A 392 14.99 -7.82 -18.70
N ALA A 393 14.72 -8.70 -17.72
CA ALA A 393 13.52 -8.61 -16.89
C ALA A 393 13.50 -7.32 -16.05
N TRP A 394 14.66 -6.90 -15.54
CA TRP A 394 14.80 -5.66 -14.78
C TRP A 394 14.53 -4.42 -15.64
N LEU A 395 15.02 -4.38 -16.86
CA LEU A 395 14.75 -3.29 -17.82
C LEU A 395 13.25 -3.22 -18.18
N ALA A 396 12.63 -4.37 -18.43
CA ALA A 396 11.19 -4.46 -18.69
C ALA A 396 10.39 -3.98 -17.47
N TRP A 397 10.78 -4.40 -16.28
CA TRP A 397 10.18 -3.96 -15.01
C TRP A 397 10.30 -2.43 -14.87
N ALA A 398 11.48 -1.86 -15.08
CA ALA A 398 11.71 -0.42 -14.95
C ALA A 398 10.83 0.37 -15.94
N PHE A 399 10.80 -0.04 -17.21
CA PHE A 399 9.99 0.60 -18.23
C PHE A 399 8.49 0.55 -17.88
N ILE A 400 7.97 -0.63 -17.53
CA ILE A 400 6.56 -0.80 -17.21
C ILE A 400 6.16 0.03 -16.00
N HIS A 401 6.94 -0.01 -14.90
CA HIS A 401 6.61 0.75 -13.68
C HIS A 401 6.61 2.27 -13.91
N LEU A 402 7.54 2.78 -14.74
CA LEU A 402 7.53 4.19 -15.13
C LEU A 402 6.23 4.59 -15.83
N GLN A 403 5.69 3.74 -16.73
CA GLN A 403 4.46 4.07 -17.48
C GLN A 403 3.23 4.20 -16.57
N PHE A 404 3.19 3.50 -15.44
CA PHE A 404 2.07 3.53 -14.51
C PHE A 404 2.13 4.65 -13.46
N LEU A 405 3.23 5.41 -13.39
CA LEU A 405 3.29 6.61 -12.53
C LEU A 405 2.29 7.67 -13.01
N ALA A 406 1.69 8.37 -12.04
CA ALA A 406 0.52 9.22 -12.24
C ALA A 406 0.71 10.35 -13.25
N THR A 407 1.92 10.92 -13.35
CA THR A 407 2.22 12.06 -14.22
C THR A 407 3.53 11.89 -14.97
N SER A 408 3.69 12.60 -16.11
CA SER A 408 4.93 12.62 -16.89
C SER A 408 6.11 13.19 -16.10
N GLY A 409 5.88 14.20 -15.26
CA GLY A 409 6.91 14.77 -14.38
C GLY A 409 7.46 13.74 -13.40
N LEU A 410 6.60 12.91 -12.79
CA LEU A 410 7.04 11.81 -11.92
C LEU A 410 7.84 10.77 -12.68
N ARG A 411 7.42 10.40 -13.90
CA ARG A 411 8.14 9.44 -14.75
C ARG A 411 9.57 9.90 -15.02
N LEU A 412 9.74 11.17 -15.38
CA LEU A 412 11.07 11.74 -15.62
C LEU A 412 11.90 11.79 -14.34
N SER A 413 11.32 12.27 -13.24
CA SER A 413 12.01 12.36 -11.94
C SER A 413 12.49 10.99 -11.45
N VAL A 414 11.62 9.97 -11.49
CA VAL A 414 11.96 8.60 -11.07
C VAL A 414 12.99 7.98 -12.03
N PHE A 415 12.85 8.19 -13.34
CA PHE A 415 13.83 7.72 -14.31
C PHE A 415 15.24 8.29 -14.04
N LEU A 416 15.35 9.61 -13.85
CA LEU A 416 16.63 10.27 -13.54
C LEU A 416 17.21 9.78 -12.20
N GLN A 417 16.36 9.61 -11.18
CA GLN A 417 16.77 9.08 -9.88
C GLN A 417 17.28 7.64 -10.00
N TRP A 418 16.61 6.79 -10.77
CA TRP A 418 17.07 5.41 -11.01
C TRP A 418 18.37 5.36 -11.80
N ALA A 419 18.50 6.17 -12.86
CA ALA A 419 19.74 6.27 -13.63
C ALA A 419 20.92 6.72 -12.73
N TRP A 420 20.72 7.75 -11.93
CA TRP A 420 21.71 8.23 -10.96
C TRP A 420 22.10 7.15 -9.95
N THR A 421 21.11 6.54 -9.30
CA THR A 421 21.35 5.47 -8.32
C THR A 421 22.02 4.24 -8.97
N PHE A 422 21.65 3.93 -10.22
CA PHE A 422 22.26 2.81 -10.94
C PHE A 422 23.75 3.07 -11.25
N VAL A 423 24.11 4.27 -11.66
CA VAL A 423 25.50 4.60 -12.00
C VAL A 423 26.36 4.80 -10.75
N THR A 424 25.89 5.61 -9.81
CA THR A 424 26.69 6.07 -8.66
C THR A 424 26.58 5.20 -7.41
N GLY A 425 25.53 4.37 -7.30
CA GLY A 425 25.16 3.69 -6.06
C GLY A 425 24.61 4.60 -4.96
N GLN A 426 24.56 5.91 -5.19
CA GLN A 426 24.12 6.89 -4.19
C GLN A 426 22.60 7.01 -4.13
N ARG A 427 22.06 7.08 -2.91
CA ARG A 427 20.63 7.27 -2.65
C ARG A 427 20.43 8.56 -1.87
N GLY A 428 19.75 9.54 -2.45
CA GLY A 428 19.57 10.88 -1.86
C GLY A 428 18.57 10.95 -0.71
N SER A 429 17.65 9.99 -0.61
CA SER A 429 16.51 10.04 0.33
C SER A 429 16.82 9.43 1.71
N ARG A 430 18.07 9.50 2.18
CA ARG A 430 18.54 8.94 3.45
C ARG A 430 18.35 9.90 4.62
N LEU A 431 17.16 10.46 4.76
CA LEU A 431 16.84 11.37 5.85
C LEU A 431 16.01 10.64 6.90
N ILE A 432 16.44 10.73 8.16
CA ILE A 432 15.63 10.32 9.31
C ILE A 432 14.74 11.51 9.65
N VAL A 433 13.44 11.35 9.42
CA VAL A 433 12.45 12.37 9.75
C VAL A 433 11.65 11.86 10.93
N ASN A 434 12.10 12.17 12.14
CA ASN A 434 11.37 11.84 13.34
C ASN A 434 10.26 12.88 13.55
N HIS A 435 9.01 12.43 13.62
CA HIS A 435 8.04 13.13 14.43
C HIS A 435 8.49 12.88 15.88
N HIS A 436 8.94 13.93 16.57
CA HIS A 436 9.31 13.85 17.98
C HIS A 436 8.14 13.24 18.77
N ALA A 437 8.18 11.95 19.05
CA ALA A 437 7.69 11.47 20.30
C ALA A 437 8.64 12.12 21.34
N SER A 438 8.15 13.09 22.08
CA SER A 438 8.84 13.67 23.21
C SER A 438 9.48 12.51 23.99
N ALA A 439 10.82 12.52 24.05
CA ALA A 439 11.55 11.64 24.92
C ALA A 439 10.93 11.79 26.31
N PRO A 440 10.66 10.71 27.05
CA PRO A 440 10.35 10.86 28.44
C PRO A 440 11.53 11.60 29.07
N ALA A 441 11.25 12.76 29.63
CA ALA A 441 12.23 13.53 30.36
C ALA A 441 12.91 12.57 31.33
N SER A 442 14.19 12.33 31.16
CA SER A 442 15.02 11.63 32.10
C SER A 442 15.01 12.44 33.41
N THR A 443 14.13 12.02 34.31
CA THR A 443 14.07 12.47 35.72
C THR A 443 15.14 11.73 36.50
N ALA A 444 16.38 11.79 36.06
CA ALA A 444 17.48 11.21 36.84
C ALA A 444 18.80 11.87 36.50
N VAL A 445 18.97 13.15 36.77
CA VAL A 445 20.23 13.78 37.20
C VAL A 445 19.89 15.14 37.82
N ARG A 446 19.39 15.10 39.03
CA ARG A 446 19.39 16.27 39.94
C ARG A 446 19.47 15.79 41.40
N GLU A 447 20.51 15.06 41.71
CA GLU A 447 20.98 14.88 43.10
C GLU A 447 22.47 14.59 43.01
N ALA A 448 23.29 15.58 43.19
CA ALA A 448 24.61 15.58 43.81
C ALA A 448 25.44 16.83 43.41
N LEU A 449 25.08 17.96 43.95
CA LEU A 449 26.07 18.97 44.23
C LEU A 449 25.99 19.24 45.75
N PRO A 450 27.04 18.91 46.53
CA PRO A 450 27.07 19.25 47.95
C PRO A 450 27.21 20.76 48.11
N ALA A 451 26.39 21.32 48.99
CA ALA A 451 26.45 22.69 49.43
C ALA A 451 27.88 22.98 49.96
N ALA A 452 28.61 23.83 49.32
CA ALA A 452 29.85 24.40 49.90
C ALA A 452 29.45 25.23 51.12
N ALA A 453 29.89 24.75 52.26
CA ALA A 453 29.75 25.43 53.56
C ALA A 453 30.51 26.78 53.52
N GLY A 454 29.79 27.84 53.86
CA GLY A 454 30.41 29.12 54.14
C GLY A 454 31.18 29.05 55.47
N SER A 455 32.31 29.66 55.50
CA SER A 455 32.94 30.11 56.73
C SER A 455 33.70 31.41 56.50
N LYS A 456 33.23 32.39 57.21
CA LYS A 456 33.87 33.63 57.67
C LYS A 456 34.30 34.64 56.64
#